data_896f41f753010df2d5ab57782f96a5dd
#
_entry.id   896f41f753010df2d5ab57782f96a5dd
#
_cell.length_a   1.000
_cell.length_b   1.000
_cell.length_c   1.000
_cell.angle_alpha   90.00
_cell.angle_beta   90.00
_cell.angle_gamma   90.00
#
_symmetry.space_group_name_H-M   'P 1'
#
loop_
_entity.id
_entity.type
_entity.pdbx_description
1 polymer ?
#
loop_
_entity_poly.entity_id
_entity_poly.type
_entity_poly.pdbx_seq_one_letter_code
_entity_poly.pdbx_strand_id
1 'polypeptide(L)'
;VGGGGKTTLLYAMASHCAQKGWRVLVSTTTHILRPENGLWAKTDAEIQELWARGSYAVVGSPAPKGKLTAPPEADLAHWMAQADAVFLEADGAKHFPCKAPAEQEPVLLPQSNIVLAVAGLSALGHPLKECCFRLEQACMLLDVPPEACLTPELLAQLLASEQGGRKRVGSRAFYAVLNQADTPQR
;
A
#
# COMPACT_ATOMS: atom_id res chain seq x y z
N VAL A 1 3.07 1.55 -0.13
CA VAL A 1 3.30 2.20 1.18
C VAL A 1 2.59 3.55 1.23
N GLY A 2 2.51 4.21 2.42
CA GLY A 2 1.93 5.55 2.56
C GLY A 2 0.46 5.57 2.98
N GLY A 3 -0.32 6.58 2.54
CA GLY A 3 -1.73 6.80 2.86
C GLY A 3 -2.60 7.06 1.63
N GLY A 4 -3.87 7.52 1.82
CA GLY A 4 -4.67 8.02 0.70
C GLY A 4 -5.18 6.97 -0.30
N GLY A 5 -5.63 5.79 0.17
CA GLY A 5 -6.30 4.81 -0.67
C GLY A 5 -5.39 3.73 -1.27
N LYS A 6 -4.31 3.34 -0.60
CA LYS A 6 -3.41 2.25 -1.01
C LYS A 6 -4.14 0.98 -1.43
N THR A 7 -5.01 0.46 -0.56
CA THR A 7 -5.74 -0.79 -0.80
C THR A 7 -6.60 -0.71 -2.05
N THR A 8 -7.29 0.42 -2.28
CA THR A 8 -8.09 0.66 -3.48
C THR A 8 -7.23 0.65 -4.74
N LEU A 9 -6.11 1.38 -4.72
CA LEU A 9 -5.15 1.41 -5.84
C LEU A 9 -4.59 0.01 -6.12
N LEU A 10 -4.20 -0.71 -5.06
CA LEU A 10 -3.64 -2.05 -5.15
C LEU A 10 -4.62 -3.02 -5.82
N TYR A 11 -5.88 -3.01 -5.41
CA TYR A 11 -6.91 -3.85 -6.04
C TYR A 11 -7.23 -3.43 -7.47
N ALA A 12 -7.24 -2.13 -7.78
CA ALA A 12 -7.43 -1.64 -9.15
C ALA A 12 -6.30 -2.10 -10.08
N MET A 13 -5.04 -2.00 -9.64
CA MET A 13 -3.89 -2.49 -10.38
C MET A 13 -3.93 -4.01 -10.57
N ALA A 14 -4.27 -4.76 -9.51
CA ALA A 14 -4.40 -6.21 -9.57
C ALA A 14 -5.48 -6.64 -10.58
N SER A 15 -6.65 -6.01 -10.53
CA SER A 15 -7.73 -6.26 -11.48
C SER A 15 -7.31 -5.94 -12.92
N HIS A 16 -6.64 -4.81 -13.14
CA HIS A 16 -6.16 -4.42 -14.47
C HIS A 16 -5.16 -5.43 -15.05
N CYS A 17 -4.19 -5.90 -14.23
CA CYS A 17 -3.22 -6.91 -14.67
C CYS A 17 -3.89 -8.27 -14.94
N ALA A 18 -4.83 -8.70 -14.08
CA ALA A 18 -5.57 -9.94 -14.28
C ALA A 18 -6.40 -9.92 -15.58
N GLN A 19 -7.04 -8.79 -15.91
CA GLN A 19 -7.76 -8.61 -17.18
C GLN A 19 -6.83 -8.70 -18.41
N LYS A 20 -5.53 -8.50 -18.25
CA LYS A 20 -4.52 -8.72 -19.29
C LYS A 20 -4.01 -10.16 -19.37
N GLY A 21 -4.59 -11.06 -18.59
CA GLY A 21 -4.24 -12.48 -18.57
C GLY A 21 -3.07 -12.83 -17.64
N TRP A 22 -2.64 -11.91 -16.75
CA TRP A 22 -1.58 -12.20 -15.81
C TRP A 22 -2.12 -12.94 -14.59
N ARG A 23 -1.35 -13.88 -14.07
CA ARG A 23 -1.58 -14.52 -12.77
C ARG A 23 -1.14 -13.55 -11.68
N VAL A 24 -2.13 -12.95 -11.03
CA VAL A 24 -1.89 -11.86 -10.07
C VAL A 24 -2.18 -12.33 -8.65
N LEU A 25 -1.21 -12.10 -7.75
CA LEU A 25 -1.35 -12.34 -6.32
C LEU A 25 -1.37 -11.01 -5.57
N VAL A 26 -2.26 -10.91 -4.60
CA VAL A 26 -2.33 -9.78 -3.66
C VAL A 26 -2.14 -10.30 -2.24
N SER A 27 -1.31 -9.62 -1.46
CA SER A 27 -1.10 -9.96 -0.05
C SER A 27 -0.67 -8.73 0.76
N THR A 28 -0.21 -8.96 1.97
CA THR A 28 0.28 -7.91 2.87
C THR A 28 1.43 -8.44 3.72
N THR A 29 2.33 -7.57 4.10
CA THR A 29 3.33 -7.84 5.14
C THR A 29 2.91 -7.29 6.50
N THR A 30 1.76 -6.61 6.56
CA THR A 30 1.17 -6.04 7.77
C THR A 30 -0.29 -6.46 7.91
N HIS A 31 -1.22 -5.62 7.46
CA HIS A 31 -2.66 -5.91 7.44
C HIS A 31 -3.30 -5.30 6.20
N ILE A 32 -4.24 -6.04 5.59
CA ILE A 32 -5.07 -5.57 4.48
C ILE A 32 -6.53 -5.88 4.77
N LEU A 33 -7.47 -5.09 4.25
CA LEU A 33 -8.89 -5.45 4.30
C LEU A 33 -9.13 -6.69 3.45
N ARG A 34 -9.88 -7.66 4.01
CA ARG A 34 -10.28 -8.85 3.26
C ARG A 34 -11.24 -8.44 2.14
N PRO A 35 -11.05 -8.91 0.91
CA PRO A 35 -11.97 -8.64 -0.17
C PRO A 35 -13.32 -9.34 0.09
N GLU A 36 -14.43 -8.67 -0.26
CA GLU A 36 -15.78 -9.20 -0.07
C GLU A 36 -16.22 -10.17 -1.19
N ASN A 37 -15.55 -10.14 -2.34
CA ASN A 37 -16.04 -10.73 -3.60
C ASN A 37 -15.52 -12.15 -3.89
N GLY A 38 -15.23 -12.97 -2.88
CA GLY A 38 -14.75 -14.33 -3.10
C GLY A 38 -13.32 -14.43 -3.70
N LEU A 39 -12.55 -13.34 -3.65
CA LEU A 39 -11.17 -13.29 -4.15
C LEU A 39 -10.13 -13.72 -3.10
N TRP A 40 -10.55 -13.98 -1.88
CA TRP A 40 -9.66 -14.51 -0.83
C TRP A 40 -9.50 -16.01 -0.97
N ALA A 41 -8.29 -16.43 -1.29
CA ALA A 41 -7.88 -17.82 -1.44
C ALA A 41 -7.02 -18.27 -0.25
N LYS A 42 -7.14 -19.53 0.12
CA LYS A 42 -6.43 -20.17 1.24
C LYS A 42 -5.59 -21.36 0.80
N THR A 43 -5.84 -21.86 -0.40
CA THR A 43 -5.19 -23.05 -0.96
C THR A 43 -4.73 -22.78 -2.40
N ASP A 44 -3.78 -23.59 -2.85
CA ASP A 44 -3.30 -23.55 -4.24
C ASP A 44 -4.45 -23.74 -5.23
N ALA A 45 -5.36 -24.65 -4.97
CA ALA A 45 -6.50 -24.93 -5.85
C ALA A 45 -7.39 -23.71 -6.02
N GLU A 46 -7.70 -22.98 -4.92
CA GLU A 46 -8.49 -21.75 -4.97
C GLU A 46 -7.77 -20.63 -5.73
N ILE A 47 -6.45 -20.52 -5.59
CA ILE A 47 -5.63 -19.54 -6.32
C ILE A 47 -5.67 -19.84 -7.82
N GLN A 48 -5.44 -21.10 -8.20
CA GLN A 48 -5.46 -21.54 -9.60
C GLN A 48 -6.85 -21.35 -10.23
N GLU A 49 -7.92 -21.62 -9.49
CA GLU A 49 -9.29 -21.37 -9.95
C GLU A 49 -9.56 -19.89 -10.23
N LEU A 50 -9.09 -18.99 -9.36
CA LEU A 50 -9.21 -17.55 -9.54
C LEU A 50 -8.43 -17.07 -10.78
N TRP A 51 -7.21 -17.53 -10.96
CA TRP A 51 -6.39 -17.20 -12.13
C TRP A 51 -7.01 -17.74 -13.43
N ALA A 52 -7.52 -18.97 -13.41
CA ALA A 52 -8.20 -19.57 -14.57
C ALA A 52 -9.44 -18.78 -15.04
N ARG A 53 -10.10 -18.06 -14.10
CA ARG A 53 -11.24 -17.16 -14.40
C ARG A 53 -10.81 -15.75 -14.80
N GLY A 54 -9.50 -15.47 -14.94
CA GLY A 54 -9.00 -14.13 -15.27
C GLY A 54 -9.14 -13.14 -14.10
N SER A 55 -9.15 -13.65 -12.84
CA SER A 55 -9.22 -12.85 -11.63
C SER A 55 -7.87 -12.86 -10.91
N TYR A 56 -7.67 -11.89 -10.01
CA TYR A 56 -6.55 -11.93 -9.07
C TYR A 56 -6.92 -12.73 -7.81
N ALA A 57 -5.92 -13.31 -7.14
CA ALA A 57 -6.11 -13.98 -5.86
C ALA A 57 -5.55 -13.13 -4.72
N VAL A 58 -6.32 -13.01 -3.63
CA VAL A 58 -5.86 -12.38 -2.38
C VAL A 58 -5.54 -13.47 -1.38
N VAL A 59 -4.34 -13.44 -0.81
CA VAL A 59 -3.90 -14.42 0.19
C VAL A 59 -3.52 -13.74 1.49
N GLY A 60 -3.75 -14.42 2.60
CA GLY A 60 -3.44 -13.93 3.94
C GLY A 60 -4.14 -14.73 5.02
N SER A 61 -3.59 -14.67 6.23
CA SER A 61 -4.18 -15.28 7.42
C SER A 61 -5.27 -14.37 8.00
N PRO A 62 -6.39 -14.92 8.51
CA PRO A 62 -7.44 -14.13 9.13
C PRO A 62 -6.92 -13.27 10.28
N ALA A 63 -7.38 -12.03 10.33
CA ALA A 63 -7.09 -11.09 11.40
C ALA A 63 -8.39 -10.41 11.89
N PRO A 64 -8.39 -9.80 13.09
CA PRO A 64 -9.57 -9.10 13.61
C PRO A 64 -10.10 -8.02 12.66
N LYS A 65 -11.38 -7.65 12.82
CA LYS A 65 -12.06 -6.56 12.08
C LYS A 65 -12.09 -6.77 10.57
N GLY A 66 -12.27 -8.01 10.11
CA GLY A 66 -12.40 -8.32 8.69
C GLY A 66 -11.12 -8.07 7.88
N LYS A 67 -9.96 -8.13 8.54
CA LYS A 67 -8.66 -7.98 7.90
C LYS A 67 -7.98 -9.32 7.65
N LEU A 68 -6.93 -9.27 6.85
CA LEU A 68 -5.93 -10.32 6.69
C LEU A 68 -4.58 -9.76 7.14
N THR A 69 -3.75 -10.62 7.72
CA THR A 69 -2.31 -10.40 7.97
C THR A 69 -1.49 -11.26 7.02
N ALA A 70 -0.18 -11.11 7.04
CA ALA A 70 0.71 -11.95 6.24
C ALA A 70 0.41 -13.44 6.45
N PRO A 71 0.35 -14.24 5.39
CA PRO A 71 0.29 -15.69 5.53
C PRO A 71 1.65 -16.22 6.00
N PRO A 72 1.77 -17.54 6.34
CA PRO A 72 3.06 -18.16 6.59
C PRO A 72 4.05 -17.87 5.46
N GLU A 73 5.30 -17.60 5.82
CA GLU A 73 6.33 -17.18 4.86
C GLU A 73 6.55 -18.20 3.73
N ALA A 74 6.56 -19.49 4.06
CA ALA A 74 6.73 -20.57 3.09
C ALA A 74 5.58 -20.60 2.06
N ASP A 75 4.34 -20.42 2.53
CA ASP A 75 3.17 -20.43 1.66
C ASP A 75 3.18 -19.19 0.74
N LEU A 76 3.50 -18.01 1.30
CA LEU A 76 3.61 -16.80 0.50
C LEU A 76 4.69 -16.91 -0.57
N ALA A 77 5.87 -17.41 -0.21
CA ALA A 77 6.97 -17.62 -1.16
C ALA A 77 6.59 -18.60 -2.28
N HIS A 78 5.92 -19.70 -1.92
CA HIS A 78 5.42 -20.68 -2.88
C HIS A 78 4.43 -20.08 -3.88
N TRP A 79 3.45 -19.31 -3.40
CA TRP A 79 2.45 -18.66 -4.26
C TRP A 79 3.04 -17.53 -5.11
N MET A 80 3.95 -16.74 -4.54
CA MET A 80 4.64 -15.69 -5.28
C MET A 80 5.45 -16.23 -6.45
N ALA A 81 6.07 -17.40 -6.31
CA ALA A 81 6.85 -18.04 -7.38
C ALA A 81 6.00 -18.46 -8.59
N GLN A 82 4.69 -18.61 -8.41
CA GLN A 82 3.76 -19.01 -9.47
C GLN A 82 3.08 -17.81 -10.15
N ALA A 83 3.14 -16.61 -9.55
CA ALA A 83 2.48 -15.41 -10.04
C ALA A 83 3.34 -14.64 -11.04
N ASP A 84 2.71 -14.00 -12.04
CA ASP A 84 3.37 -13.10 -12.97
C ASP A 84 3.54 -11.69 -12.36
N ALA A 85 2.64 -11.32 -11.43
CA ALA A 85 2.73 -10.08 -10.64
C ALA A 85 2.22 -10.29 -9.21
N VAL A 86 2.91 -9.64 -8.27
CA VAL A 86 2.55 -9.66 -6.85
C VAL A 86 2.42 -8.25 -6.32
N PHE A 87 1.29 -7.94 -5.70
CA PHE A 87 1.03 -6.66 -5.05
C PHE A 87 0.94 -6.83 -3.52
N LEU A 88 1.75 -6.07 -2.78
CA LEU A 88 1.84 -6.19 -1.33
C LEU A 88 1.52 -4.86 -0.63
N GLU A 89 0.59 -4.87 0.32
CA GLU A 89 0.43 -3.74 1.25
C GLU A 89 1.45 -3.89 2.39
N ALA A 90 2.40 -2.95 2.47
CA ALA A 90 3.57 -3.06 3.35
C ALA A 90 3.51 -2.16 4.59
N ASP A 91 2.42 -1.42 4.78
CA ASP A 91 2.19 -0.57 5.95
C ASP A 91 0.71 -0.19 6.13
N GLY A 92 0.32 0.22 7.34
CA GLY A 92 -1.02 0.74 7.64
C GLY A 92 -1.04 2.27 7.75
N ALA A 93 -2.15 2.91 7.34
CA ALA A 93 -2.35 4.36 7.44
C ALA A 93 -3.62 4.77 8.21
N LYS A 94 -4.39 3.82 8.75
CA LYS A 94 -5.64 4.08 9.50
C LYS A 94 -6.60 5.05 8.78
N HIS A 95 -6.74 4.92 7.46
CA HIS A 95 -7.56 5.76 6.57
C HIS A 95 -7.10 7.20 6.40
N PHE A 96 -5.98 7.63 6.98
CA PHE A 96 -5.43 8.95 6.72
C PHE A 96 -4.96 9.11 5.27
N PRO A 97 -5.17 10.31 4.67
CA PRO A 97 -4.77 10.56 3.29
C PRO A 97 -3.24 10.67 3.12
N CYS A 98 -2.49 11.02 4.15
CA CYS A 98 -1.03 10.94 4.13
C CYS A 98 -0.47 10.31 5.40
N LYS A 99 0.83 10.02 5.42
CA LYS A 99 1.48 9.30 6.51
C LYS A 99 2.99 9.51 6.50
N ALA A 100 3.58 9.64 7.69
CA ALA A 100 5.00 9.35 7.92
C ALA A 100 5.16 7.90 8.42
N PRO A 101 6.18 7.15 7.97
CA PRO A 101 6.39 5.78 8.41
C PRO A 101 6.94 5.71 9.85
N ALA A 102 6.58 4.66 10.60
CA ALA A 102 7.23 4.34 11.87
C ALA A 102 8.65 3.82 11.64
N GLU A 103 9.40 3.62 12.73
CA GLU A 103 10.78 3.12 12.67
C GLU A 103 10.87 1.79 11.92
N GLN A 104 9.98 0.83 12.22
CA GLN A 104 9.93 -0.49 11.60
C GLN A 104 9.22 -0.53 10.24
N GLU A 105 8.57 0.55 9.81
CA GLU A 105 7.86 0.63 8.53
C GLU A 105 8.70 1.30 7.43
N PRO A 106 8.41 0.99 6.17
CA PRO A 106 7.58 -0.10 5.69
C PRO A 106 8.24 -1.47 5.85
N VAL A 107 7.44 -2.54 5.87
CA VAL A 107 7.93 -3.93 5.88
C VAL A 107 7.97 -4.43 4.44
N LEU A 108 9.09 -4.17 3.76
CA LEU A 108 9.30 -4.59 2.37
C LEU A 108 9.92 -5.97 2.32
N LEU A 109 9.40 -6.85 1.46
CA LEU A 109 10.04 -8.15 1.20
C LEU A 109 11.32 -7.94 0.38
N PRO A 110 12.36 -8.78 0.57
CA PRO A 110 13.58 -8.71 -0.23
C PRO A 110 13.33 -8.79 -1.73
N GLN A 111 12.36 -9.59 -2.16
CA GLN A 111 11.97 -9.83 -3.54
C GLN A 111 11.21 -8.65 -4.19
N SER A 112 10.76 -7.66 -3.40
CA SER A 112 10.09 -6.50 -3.95
C SER A 112 11.06 -5.71 -4.84
N ASN A 113 10.65 -5.41 -6.06
CA ASN A 113 11.47 -4.67 -7.03
C ASN A 113 10.94 -3.25 -7.32
N ILE A 114 9.70 -2.97 -6.96
CA ILE A 114 9.07 -1.66 -7.12
C ILE A 114 8.39 -1.25 -5.81
N VAL A 115 8.55 0.02 -5.41
CA VAL A 115 7.84 0.62 -4.28
C VAL A 115 6.99 1.78 -4.78
N LEU A 116 5.69 1.72 -4.49
CA LEU A 116 4.75 2.81 -4.73
C LEU A 116 4.46 3.51 -3.40
N ALA A 117 4.87 4.78 -3.27
CA ALA A 117 4.52 5.63 -2.13
C ALA A 117 3.27 6.43 -2.48
N VAL A 118 2.16 6.13 -1.81
CA VAL A 118 0.84 6.71 -2.10
C VAL A 118 0.52 7.80 -1.10
N ALA A 119 0.03 8.92 -1.59
CA ALA A 119 -0.59 9.97 -0.78
C ALA A 119 -1.86 10.48 -1.46
N GLY A 120 -2.87 10.80 -0.65
CA GLY A 120 -4.11 11.38 -1.14
C GLY A 120 -3.99 12.90 -1.28
N LEU A 121 -4.32 13.44 -2.44
CA LEU A 121 -4.40 14.90 -2.65
C LEU A 121 -5.46 15.57 -1.75
N SER A 122 -6.39 14.80 -1.19
CA SER A 122 -7.34 15.28 -0.18
C SER A 122 -6.67 15.77 1.11
N ALA A 123 -5.38 15.45 1.33
CA ALA A 123 -4.61 15.96 2.46
C ALA A 123 -4.20 17.44 2.29
N LEU A 124 -4.11 17.94 1.06
CA LEU A 124 -3.62 19.29 0.77
C LEU A 124 -4.56 20.34 1.36
N GLY A 125 -3.97 21.40 1.96
CA GLY A 125 -4.69 22.49 2.60
C GLY A 125 -5.24 22.18 3.99
N HIS A 126 -5.07 20.95 4.50
CA HIS A 126 -5.48 20.56 5.86
C HIS A 126 -4.29 20.56 6.82
N PRO A 127 -4.51 20.88 8.12
CA PRO A 127 -3.49 20.76 9.15
C PRO A 127 -2.94 19.33 9.23
N LEU A 128 -1.63 19.17 9.45
CA LEU A 128 -0.99 17.84 9.56
C LEU A 128 -1.68 16.95 10.60
N LYS A 129 -2.10 17.51 11.74
CA LYS A 129 -2.81 16.77 12.80
C LYS A 129 -4.13 16.13 12.34
N GLU A 130 -4.74 16.62 11.28
CA GLU A 130 -6.01 16.13 10.74
C GLU A 130 -5.84 15.17 9.55
N CYS A 131 -4.75 15.33 8.79
CA CYS A 131 -4.57 14.61 7.53
C CYS A 131 -3.40 13.62 7.51
N CYS A 132 -2.49 13.64 8.49
CA CYS A 132 -1.30 12.82 8.48
C CYS A 132 -1.26 11.80 9.63
N PHE A 133 -1.19 10.51 9.28
CA PHE A 133 -0.96 9.46 10.27
C PHE A 133 0.49 9.47 10.75
N ARG A 134 0.71 9.33 12.07
CA ARG A 134 1.98 9.48 12.79
C ARG A 134 2.50 10.91 12.74
N LEU A 135 1.70 11.77 13.35
CA LEU A 135 1.90 13.21 13.37
C LEU A 135 3.29 13.62 13.85
N GLU A 136 3.77 13.04 14.96
CA GLU A 136 5.08 13.39 15.52
C GLU A 136 6.22 13.15 14.53
N GLN A 137 6.21 11.99 13.87
CA GLN A 137 7.19 11.65 12.83
C GLN A 137 7.09 12.61 11.62
N ALA A 138 5.88 12.97 11.23
CA ALA A 138 5.68 13.93 10.13
C ALA A 138 6.20 15.32 10.48
N CYS A 139 5.89 15.82 11.68
CA CYS A 139 6.37 17.11 12.17
C CYS A 139 7.90 17.18 12.25
N MET A 140 8.53 16.12 12.79
CA MET A 140 10.00 16.03 12.83
C MET A 140 10.63 15.99 11.44
N LEU A 141 10.04 15.24 10.50
CA LEU A 141 10.58 15.10 9.14
C LEU A 141 10.47 16.39 8.34
N LEU A 142 9.36 17.11 8.51
CA LEU A 142 9.03 18.31 7.73
C LEU A 142 9.50 19.60 8.40
N ASP A 143 9.94 19.53 9.66
CA ASP A 143 10.31 20.67 10.51
C ASP A 143 9.18 21.72 10.61
N VAL A 144 7.95 21.26 10.88
CA VAL A 144 6.77 22.10 11.01
C VAL A 144 5.90 21.69 12.20
N PRO A 145 5.11 22.61 12.77
CA PRO A 145 4.20 22.29 13.88
C PRO A 145 2.98 21.48 13.39
N PRO A 146 2.27 20.80 14.31
CA PRO A 146 1.06 20.01 13.99
C PRO A 146 -0.05 20.77 13.26
N GLU A 147 -0.15 22.07 13.50
CA GLU A 147 -1.13 22.99 12.92
C GLU A 147 -0.77 23.46 11.50
N ALA A 148 0.45 23.20 11.05
CA ALA A 148 0.87 23.59 9.69
C ALA A 148 0.00 22.88 8.65
N CYS A 149 -0.55 23.67 7.72
CA CYS A 149 -1.29 23.12 6.59
C CYS A 149 -0.35 22.40 5.62
N LEU A 150 -0.73 21.22 5.19
CA LEU A 150 0.04 20.44 4.22
C LEU A 150 -0.02 21.12 2.85
N THR A 151 1.12 21.64 2.39
CA THR A 151 1.27 22.22 1.05
C THR A 151 1.77 21.15 0.06
N PRO A 152 1.70 21.39 -1.27
CA PRO A 152 2.30 20.52 -2.26
C PRO A 152 3.80 20.27 -2.02
N GLU A 153 4.54 21.28 -1.59
CA GLU A 153 5.99 21.21 -1.30
C GLU A 153 6.27 20.31 -0.09
N LEU A 154 5.49 20.46 0.99
CA LEU A 154 5.61 19.61 2.18
C LEU A 154 5.23 18.15 1.86
N LEU A 155 4.20 17.93 1.03
CA LEU A 155 3.83 16.59 0.58
C LEU A 155 4.93 15.97 -0.29
N ALA A 156 5.51 16.75 -1.21
CA ALA A 156 6.63 16.31 -2.03
C ALA A 156 7.86 15.97 -1.17
N GLN A 157 8.18 16.80 -0.17
CA GLN A 157 9.25 16.54 0.80
C GLN A 157 8.99 15.24 1.58
N LEU A 158 7.77 15.03 2.08
CA LEU A 158 7.39 13.82 2.79
C LEU A 158 7.56 12.57 1.94
N LEU A 159 7.11 12.61 0.67
CA LEU A 159 7.21 11.47 -0.25
C LEU A 159 8.64 11.21 -0.74
N ALA A 160 9.42 12.26 -0.99
CA ALA A 160 10.79 12.15 -1.51
C ALA A 160 11.84 11.83 -0.43
N SER A 161 11.52 12.01 0.84
CA SER A 161 12.46 11.82 1.96
C SER A 161 12.82 10.34 2.17
N GLU A 162 14.10 10.06 2.42
CA GLU A 162 14.60 8.74 2.86
C GLU A 162 14.10 8.33 4.27
N GLN A 163 13.53 9.27 5.02
CA GLN A 163 12.84 9.04 6.28
C GLN A 163 11.30 8.95 6.09
N GLY A 164 10.80 9.30 4.91
CA GLY A 164 9.40 9.33 4.51
C GLY A 164 9.04 8.24 3.49
N GLY A 165 8.53 8.67 2.33
CA GLY A 165 8.06 7.77 1.28
C GLY A 165 9.14 6.87 0.68
N ARG A 166 10.40 7.30 0.67
CA ARG A 166 11.55 6.52 0.17
C ARG A 166 12.20 5.63 1.24
N LYS A 167 11.65 5.59 2.45
CA LYS A 167 12.24 4.81 3.54
C LYS A 167 12.35 3.33 3.16
N ARG A 168 13.54 2.76 3.34
CA ARG A 168 13.89 1.36 3.02
C ARG A 168 13.74 0.96 1.54
N VAL A 169 13.59 1.92 0.62
CA VAL A 169 13.47 1.62 -0.81
C VAL A 169 14.76 0.97 -1.34
N GLY A 170 15.92 1.48 -0.94
CA GLY A 170 17.21 0.96 -1.42
C GLY A 170 17.34 1.10 -2.93
N SER A 171 17.75 0.03 -3.61
CA SER A 171 17.94 0.00 -5.08
C SER A 171 16.66 -0.28 -5.88
N ARG A 172 15.49 -0.41 -5.22
CA ARG A 172 14.21 -0.68 -5.89
C ARG A 172 13.74 0.51 -6.71
N ALA A 173 13.02 0.26 -7.79
CA ALA A 173 12.33 1.33 -8.49
C ALA A 173 11.31 2.00 -7.55
N PHE A 174 11.26 3.32 -7.58
CA PHE A 174 10.38 4.10 -6.70
C PHE A 174 9.49 5.03 -7.51
N TYR A 175 8.20 5.03 -7.15
CA TYR A 175 7.21 5.94 -7.73
C TYR A 175 6.37 6.57 -6.62
N ALA A 176 6.22 7.89 -6.65
CA ALA A 176 5.22 8.60 -5.85
C ALA A 176 3.89 8.61 -6.61
N VAL A 177 2.81 8.21 -5.93
CA VAL A 177 1.46 8.18 -6.50
C VAL A 177 0.59 9.16 -5.74
N LEU A 178 0.15 10.22 -6.44
CA LEU A 178 -0.81 11.18 -5.93
C LEU A 178 -2.22 10.67 -6.29
N ASN A 179 -2.93 10.20 -5.30
CA ASN A 179 -4.26 9.60 -5.43
C ASN A 179 -5.35 10.59 -4.97
N GLN A 180 -6.63 10.22 -5.16
CA GLN A 180 -7.77 11.07 -4.79
C GLN A 180 -7.78 12.41 -5.54
N ALA A 181 -7.45 12.39 -6.83
CA ALA A 181 -7.55 13.51 -7.76
C ALA A 181 -8.99 13.63 -8.30
N ASP A 182 -9.97 13.75 -7.38
CA ASP A 182 -11.41 13.61 -7.70
C ASP A 182 -12.04 14.91 -8.20
N THR A 183 -11.31 16.03 -8.14
CA THR A 183 -11.78 17.34 -8.60
C THR A 183 -10.71 18.03 -9.44
N PRO A 184 -11.08 18.95 -10.37
CA PRO A 184 -10.11 19.68 -11.19
C PRO A 184 -9.11 20.54 -10.38
N GLN A 185 -9.40 20.82 -9.10
CA GLN A 185 -8.54 21.58 -8.20
C GLN A 185 -7.51 20.72 -7.45
N ARG A 186 -7.54 19.40 -7.64
CA ARG A 186 -6.65 18.44 -6.96
C ARG A 186 -5.82 17.63 -7.92
#